data_25cf097e42973f9a898e839e0643935f
#
_entry.id   25cf097e42973f9a898e839e0643935f
#
_cell.length_a   1.000
_cell.length_b   1.000
_cell.length_c   1.000
_cell.angle_alpha   90.00
_cell.angle_beta   90.00
_cell.angle_gamma   90.00
#
_symmetry.space_group_name_H-M   'P 1'
#
loop_
_entity.id
_entity.type
_entity.pdbx_description
1 polymer ?
#
loop_
_entity_poly.entity_id
_entity_poly.type
_entity_poly.pdbx_seq_one_letter_code
_entity_poly.pdbx_strand_id
1 'polypeptide(L)'
;SYSFYLIALLSSWGCKKGDNYPGGTVSSYISLFDVRNIYKGTDVTLSLENMFGAEKIAGVVVSDHSGGNLPPGLLILQDNRRLSKLRGITIPIGADAATYQPGDSLVINVTGALLKKVDGILQLTGINSSDIVKAASGVAINTPIVKSNEVLADPKSFESTLISIAKVGFDPSLPPGSTYAGDRLINDGFGNLTLHTEAGASFANKPLPFLANYTGVIFNKEGATEPQLWPRVDADITILSATAPKIAAIVVTGYLIDPTGSDANYEYIQLLATKNIDFAATPYSLVTTNNAGANVPTGFPTDGWAIGGTRTYKFNLATGTVLKGQYFYVGANKNIWGAGSTDISSSRWFSKMYATVSGD
;
A
#
# COMPACT_ATOMS: atom_id res chain seq x y z
N SER A 1 -29.13 -63.74 36.39
CA SER A 1 -27.87 -63.40 37.06
C SER A 1 -26.62 -63.76 36.27
N TYR A 2 -26.70 -63.87 34.91
CA TYR A 2 -25.55 -64.17 34.03
C TYR A 2 -25.19 -63.06 33.03
N SER A 3 -25.88 -61.91 33.07
CA SER A 3 -25.66 -60.80 32.12
C SER A 3 -24.58 -59.80 32.55
N PHE A 4 -23.98 -59.89 33.71
CA PHE A 4 -23.04 -58.90 34.20
C PHE A 4 -21.56 -59.27 33.99
N TYR A 5 -21.26 -60.51 33.59
CA TYR A 5 -19.89 -60.96 33.36
C TYR A 5 -19.39 -60.83 31.89
N LEU A 6 -20.27 -60.50 30.95
CA LEU A 6 -19.89 -60.40 29.55
C LEU A 6 -19.39 -58.99 29.14
N ILE A 7 -19.63 -57.97 29.98
CA ILE A 7 -19.22 -56.57 29.68
C ILE A 7 -17.81 -56.28 30.20
N ALA A 8 -17.29 -57.07 31.12
CA ALA A 8 -15.95 -56.84 31.70
C ALA A 8 -14.79 -57.36 30.85
N LEU A 9 -15.04 -58.13 29.79
CA LEU A 9 -14.00 -58.73 28.92
C LEU A 9 -13.70 -57.95 27.66
N LEU A 10 -14.46 -56.88 27.37
CA LEU A 10 -14.25 -56.04 26.15
C LEU A 10 -13.42 -54.77 26.42
N SER A 11 -13.01 -54.50 27.66
CA SER A 11 -12.25 -53.29 28.03
C SER A 11 -10.72 -53.48 28.09
N SER A 12 -10.18 -54.64 27.65
CA SER A 12 -8.72 -54.90 27.70
C SER A 12 -8.01 -54.93 26.35
N TRP A 13 -8.70 -54.51 25.27
CA TRP A 13 -7.97 -54.18 24.03
C TRP A 13 -7.55 -52.71 24.02
N GLY A 14 -6.70 -52.34 24.98
CA GLY A 14 -5.89 -51.16 24.90
C GLY A 14 -4.95 -51.32 23.70
N CYS A 15 -4.99 -50.38 22.74
CA CYS A 15 -4.00 -50.30 21.70
C CYS A 15 -2.62 -50.37 22.33
N LYS A 16 -1.94 -51.53 22.22
CA LYS A 16 -0.48 -51.58 22.37
C LYS A 16 0.05 -50.61 21.30
N LYS A 17 0.57 -49.45 21.68
CA LYS A 17 1.47 -48.66 20.83
C LYS A 17 2.58 -49.66 20.41
N GLY A 18 2.52 -50.07 19.16
CA GLY A 18 3.58 -50.90 18.61
C GLY A 18 4.87 -50.06 18.63
N ASP A 19 5.87 -50.55 19.27
CA ASP A 19 7.25 -49.99 19.28
C ASP A 19 7.92 -50.09 17.90
N ASN A 20 7.16 -50.31 16.86
CA ASN A 20 7.60 -50.41 15.47
C ASN A 20 7.14 -49.20 14.60
N TYR A 21 7.24 -47.99 15.14
CA TYR A 21 7.37 -46.83 14.26
C TYR A 21 8.85 -46.81 13.84
N PRO A 22 9.22 -47.03 12.57
CA PRO A 22 10.56 -46.69 12.13
C PRO A 22 10.71 -45.22 12.42
N GLY A 23 11.56 -44.86 13.36
CA GLY A 23 11.77 -43.46 13.76
C GLY A 23 12.04 -42.67 12.50
N GLY A 24 11.16 -41.69 12.20
CA GLY A 24 11.35 -40.82 11.08
C GLY A 24 12.73 -40.19 11.21
N THR A 25 13.52 -40.17 10.15
CA THR A 25 14.80 -39.46 10.15
C THR A 25 14.48 -37.99 10.41
N VAL A 26 15.04 -37.44 11.47
CA VAL A 26 14.91 -36.04 11.80
C VAL A 26 15.43 -35.22 10.61
N SER A 27 14.65 -34.27 10.13
CA SER A 27 15.08 -33.38 9.05
C SER A 27 16.33 -32.62 9.49
N SER A 28 17.37 -32.60 8.63
CA SER A 28 18.53 -31.76 8.85
C SER A 28 18.25 -30.25 8.66
N TYR A 29 17.02 -29.89 8.25
CA TYR A 29 16.62 -28.52 7.99
C TYR A 29 15.58 -28.03 8.99
N ILE A 30 15.79 -26.80 9.48
CA ILE A 30 14.82 -26.03 10.26
C ILE A 30 14.33 -24.83 9.45
N SER A 31 13.06 -24.47 9.58
CA SER A 31 12.50 -23.29 8.90
C SER A 31 12.97 -21.99 9.54
N LEU A 32 12.99 -20.89 8.78
CA LEU A 32 13.25 -19.56 9.35
C LEU A 32 12.20 -19.17 10.38
N PHE A 33 10.96 -19.63 10.20
CA PHE A 33 9.90 -19.45 11.19
C PHE A 33 10.28 -20.05 12.55
N ASP A 34 10.77 -21.27 12.56
CA ASP A 34 11.13 -21.98 13.82
C ASP A 34 12.42 -21.39 14.41
N VAL A 35 13.43 -21.08 13.59
CA VAL A 35 14.68 -20.42 14.04
C VAL A 35 14.36 -19.10 14.74
N ARG A 36 13.54 -18.25 14.14
CA ARG A 36 13.16 -16.97 14.76
C ARG A 36 12.42 -17.18 16.09
N ASN A 37 11.65 -18.25 16.23
CA ASN A 37 10.94 -18.59 17.44
C ASN A 37 11.84 -19.12 18.58
N ILE A 38 13.09 -19.49 18.30
CA ILE A 38 14.07 -19.83 19.33
C ILE A 38 14.48 -18.58 20.12
N TYR A 39 14.54 -17.42 19.46
CA TYR A 39 14.86 -16.15 20.12
C TYR A 39 13.70 -15.68 21.02
N LYS A 40 13.96 -15.58 22.33
CA LYS A 40 12.98 -15.14 23.33
C LYS A 40 13.34 -13.82 24.01
N GLY A 41 14.20 -13.01 23.37
CA GLY A 41 14.64 -11.71 23.87
C GLY A 41 16.07 -11.72 24.43
N THR A 42 16.71 -12.87 24.48
CA THR A 42 18.12 -13.02 24.87
C THR A 42 18.89 -13.76 23.78
N ASP A 43 20.16 -13.45 23.65
CA ASP A 43 21.05 -14.09 22.70
C ASP A 43 21.10 -15.58 22.93
N VAL A 44 21.06 -16.38 21.85
CA VAL A 44 21.05 -17.83 21.95
C VAL A 44 21.94 -18.47 20.87
N THR A 45 22.84 -19.37 21.28
CA THR A 45 23.62 -20.16 20.36
C THR A 45 22.76 -21.30 19.83
N LEU A 46 22.72 -21.47 18.53
CA LEU A 46 22.00 -22.55 17.88
C LEU A 46 22.74 -23.87 18.05
N SER A 47 22.02 -24.91 18.44
CA SER A 47 22.52 -26.25 18.69
C SER A 47 21.54 -27.29 18.15
N LEU A 48 22.03 -28.53 17.99
CA LEU A 48 21.16 -29.65 17.61
C LEU A 48 19.95 -29.78 18.53
N GLU A 49 20.14 -29.50 19.83
CA GLU A 49 19.08 -29.62 20.83
C GLU A 49 17.96 -28.59 20.60
N ASN A 50 18.31 -27.29 20.50
CA ASN A 50 17.31 -26.25 20.35
C ASN A 50 16.76 -26.11 18.91
N MET A 51 17.43 -26.73 17.93
CA MET A 51 16.98 -26.88 16.56
C MET A 51 16.30 -28.25 16.28
N PHE A 52 15.98 -29.02 17.32
CA PHE A 52 15.27 -30.30 17.21
C PHE A 52 16.00 -31.32 16.31
N GLY A 53 17.31 -31.34 16.32
CA GLY A 53 18.17 -32.22 15.52
C GLY A 53 18.51 -31.67 14.13
N ALA A 54 18.02 -30.50 13.75
CA ALA A 54 18.42 -29.85 12.51
C ALA A 54 19.77 -29.13 12.64
N GLU A 55 20.43 -28.92 11.53
CA GLU A 55 21.74 -28.24 11.43
C GLU A 55 21.71 -27.06 10.46
N LYS A 56 20.71 -27.05 9.58
CA LYS A 56 20.71 -26.19 8.39
C LYS A 56 19.42 -25.39 8.27
N ILE A 57 19.57 -24.18 7.75
CA ILE A 57 18.47 -23.41 7.17
C ILE A 57 18.59 -23.44 5.64
N ALA A 58 17.52 -23.15 4.96
CA ALA A 58 17.56 -22.81 3.55
C ALA A 58 16.58 -21.66 3.28
N GLY A 59 16.92 -20.80 2.34
CA GLY A 59 16.10 -19.65 1.97
C GLY A 59 16.51 -19.06 0.64
N VAL A 60 15.71 -18.13 0.16
CA VAL A 60 15.98 -17.38 -1.06
C VAL A 60 16.53 -16.01 -0.67
N VAL A 61 17.62 -15.60 -1.33
CA VAL A 61 18.25 -14.29 -1.14
C VAL A 61 17.29 -13.20 -1.62
N VAL A 62 17.10 -12.20 -0.78
CA VAL A 62 16.33 -11.00 -1.11
C VAL A 62 17.14 -9.72 -1.03
N SER A 63 18.33 -9.76 -0.43
CA SER A 63 19.24 -8.61 -0.44
C SER A 63 19.74 -8.33 -1.85
N ASP A 64 19.73 -7.04 -2.23
CA ASP A 64 20.35 -6.50 -3.42
C ASP A 64 21.17 -5.28 -3.02
N HIS A 65 22.48 -5.39 -3.05
CA HIS A 65 23.40 -4.33 -2.64
C HIS A 65 23.74 -3.37 -3.79
N SER A 66 23.28 -3.65 -5.03
CA SER A 66 23.63 -2.86 -6.20
C SER A 66 23.11 -1.42 -6.15
N GLY A 67 21.99 -1.19 -5.44
CA GLY A 67 21.40 0.14 -5.25
C GLY A 67 22.02 0.96 -4.13
N GLY A 68 22.84 0.34 -3.26
CA GLY A 68 23.51 1.02 -2.15
C GLY A 68 22.57 1.47 -1.01
N ASN A 69 21.37 0.91 -0.93
CA ASN A 69 20.40 1.27 0.12
C ASN A 69 20.34 0.27 1.28
N LEU A 70 20.79 -0.96 1.11
CA LEU A 70 20.82 -1.92 2.21
C LEU A 70 22.08 -1.74 3.05
N PRO A 71 22.01 -2.01 4.38
CA PRO A 71 23.20 -1.99 5.23
C PRO A 71 24.28 -2.91 4.66
N PRO A 72 25.52 -2.44 4.50
CA PRO A 72 26.58 -3.21 3.85
C PRO A 72 26.91 -4.46 4.66
N GLY A 73 27.23 -5.53 3.93
CA GLY A 73 27.65 -6.79 4.54
C GLY A 73 26.53 -7.66 5.10
N LEU A 74 25.25 -7.28 4.94
CA LEU A 74 24.13 -8.06 5.40
C LEU A 74 23.53 -8.89 4.27
N LEU A 75 23.66 -10.20 4.34
CA LEU A 75 22.93 -11.15 3.51
C LEU A 75 21.54 -11.36 4.11
N ILE A 76 20.49 -11.22 3.30
CA ILE A 76 19.11 -11.34 3.77
C ILE A 76 18.43 -12.48 3.03
N LEU A 77 17.91 -13.43 3.79
CA LEU A 77 17.22 -14.61 3.29
C LEU A 77 15.77 -14.63 3.77
N GLN A 78 14.90 -15.19 2.96
CA GLN A 78 13.52 -15.48 3.37
C GLN A 78 13.08 -16.87 2.93
N ASP A 79 12.12 -17.43 3.68
CA ASP A 79 11.39 -18.64 3.31
C ASP A 79 9.93 -18.57 3.78
N ASN A 80 9.07 -19.44 3.22
CA ASN A 80 7.68 -19.60 3.63
C ASN A 80 7.28 -21.06 3.86
N ARG A 81 8.27 -21.94 4.07
CA ARG A 81 8.07 -23.40 4.14
C ARG A 81 7.23 -23.83 5.35
N ARG A 82 7.30 -23.10 6.44
CA ARG A 82 6.52 -23.42 7.65
C ARG A 82 5.19 -22.67 7.64
N LEU A 83 4.09 -23.40 7.60
CA LEU A 83 2.72 -22.85 7.66
C LEU A 83 2.41 -21.81 6.58
N SER A 84 3.12 -21.84 5.45
CA SER A 84 3.07 -20.78 4.42
C SER A 84 3.30 -19.37 4.97
N LYS A 85 3.94 -19.24 6.14
CA LYS A 85 4.27 -17.96 6.77
C LYS A 85 5.64 -17.47 6.28
N LEU A 86 5.65 -16.38 5.56
CA LEU A 86 6.89 -15.74 5.14
C LEU A 86 7.67 -15.25 6.35
N ARG A 87 8.95 -15.62 6.43
CA ARG A 87 9.89 -15.16 7.46
C ARG A 87 11.26 -14.92 6.82
N GLY A 88 11.93 -13.89 7.32
CA GLY A 88 13.26 -13.54 6.90
C GLY A 88 14.27 -13.64 8.03
N ILE A 89 15.55 -13.68 7.67
CA ILE A 89 16.67 -13.59 8.59
C ILE A 89 17.82 -12.83 7.93
N THR A 90 18.52 -12.06 8.74
CA THR A 90 19.71 -11.31 8.30
C THR A 90 20.98 -11.98 8.81
N ILE A 91 22.00 -12.09 7.96
CA ILE A 91 23.26 -12.77 8.26
C ILE A 91 24.41 -11.81 7.88
N PRO A 92 25.19 -11.33 8.86
CA PRO A 92 26.33 -10.45 8.59
C PRO A 92 27.53 -11.29 8.13
N ILE A 93 27.83 -11.27 6.85
CA ILE A 93 28.98 -11.97 6.23
C ILE A 93 29.97 -11.03 5.55
N GLY A 94 29.86 -9.73 5.84
CA GLY A 94 30.77 -8.72 5.31
C GLY A 94 30.67 -8.56 3.79
N ALA A 95 31.81 -8.32 3.13
CA ALA A 95 31.85 -8.05 1.69
C ALA A 95 31.23 -9.16 0.83
N ASP A 96 31.27 -10.40 1.31
CA ASP A 96 30.73 -11.56 0.60
C ASP A 96 29.21 -11.47 0.40
N ALA A 97 28.48 -10.67 1.20
CA ALA A 97 27.04 -10.49 1.04
C ALA A 97 26.65 -9.99 -0.36
N ALA A 98 27.47 -9.13 -0.97
CA ALA A 98 27.24 -8.58 -2.29
C ALA A 98 27.50 -9.57 -3.45
N THR A 99 28.10 -10.73 -3.17
CA THR A 99 28.33 -11.78 -4.18
C THR A 99 27.09 -12.63 -4.44
N TYR A 100 26.14 -12.64 -3.52
CA TYR A 100 24.86 -13.33 -3.66
C TYR A 100 23.81 -12.39 -4.29
N GLN A 101 23.08 -12.92 -5.26
CA GLN A 101 22.09 -12.16 -6.01
C GLN A 101 20.68 -12.47 -5.55
N PRO A 102 19.73 -11.52 -5.67
CA PRO A 102 18.31 -11.82 -5.46
C PRO A 102 17.86 -13.03 -6.28
N GLY A 103 17.19 -13.99 -5.61
CA GLY A 103 16.78 -15.24 -6.23
C GLY A 103 17.82 -16.37 -6.15
N ASP A 104 18.99 -16.16 -5.55
CA ASP A 104 19.84 -17.28 -5.17
C ASP A 104 19.20 -18.08 -4.03
N SER A 105 19.11 -19.39 -4.20
CA SER A 105 18.66 -20.30 -3.14
C SER A 105 19.87 -20.82 -2.38
N LEU A 106 19.92 -20.56 -1.09
CA LEU A 106 21.04 -20.91 -0.24
C LEU A 106 20.65 -21.96 0.79
N VAL A 107 21.59 -22.84 1.09
CA VAL A 107 21.58 -23.75 2.23
C VAL A 107 22.75 -23.36 3.13
N ILE A 108 22.48 -23.13 4.40
CA ILE A 108 23.46 -22.63 5.36
C ILE A 108 23.48 -23.53 6.59
N ASN A 109 24.67 -24.00 6.97
CA ASN A 109 24.90 -24.64 8.26
C ASN A 109 24.87 -23.54 9.35
N VAL A 110 24.00 -23.70 10.32
CA VAL A 110 23.80 -22.70 11.39
C VAL A 110 24.11 -23.24 12.78
N THR A 111 24.67 -24.44 12.85
CA THR A 111 25.09 -25.03 14.15
C THR A 111 26.24 -24.21 14.74
N GLY A 112 26.06 -23.75 15.97
CA GLY A 112 27.02 -22.88 16.66
C GLY A 112 26.86 -21.38 16.34
N ALA A 113 26.00 -20.99 15.38
CA ALA A 113 25.72 -19.60 15.11
C ALA A 113 24.97 -18.95 16.31
N LEU A 114 25.24 -17.66 16.52
CA LEU A 114 24.58 -16.88 17.59
C LEU A 114 23.42 -16.08 17.00
N LEU A 115 22.22 -16.39 17.46
CA LEU A 115 21.01 -15.66 17.14
C LEU A 115 20.85 -14.50 18.14
N LYS A 116 20.98 -13.28 17.67
CA LYS A 116 20.94 -12.06 18.50
C LYS A 116 20.34 -10.87 17.76
N LYS A 117 19.94 -9.86 18.50
CA LYS A 117 19.59 -8.56 17.92
C LYS A 117 20.82 -7.67 17.83
N VAL A 118 20.98 -7.07 16.65
CA VAL A 118 21.98 -6.02 16.40
C VAL A 118 21.26 -4.85 15.76
N ASP A 119 21.33 -3.68 16.38
CA ASP A 119 20.65 -2.48 15.92
C ASP A 119 19.14 -2.72 15.64
N GLY A 120 18.48 -3.44 16.57
CA GLY A 120 17.08 -3.80 16.49
C GLY A 120 16.73 -4.99 15.58
N ILE A 121 17.62 -5.40 14.68
CA ILE A 121 17.39 -6.46 13.69
C ILE A 121 17.88 -7.81 14.22
N LEU A 122 17.03 -8.84 14.12
CA LEU A 122 17.43 -10.20 14.50
C LEU A 122 18.37 -10.79 13.45
N GLN A 123 19.57 -11.17 13.89
CA GLN A 123 20.65 -11.65 13.02
C GLN A 123 21.18 -13.01 13.47
N LEU A 124 21.62 -13.82 12.50
CA LEU A 124 22.47 -14.98 12.72
C LEU A 124 23.93 -14.60 12.51
N THR A 125 24.70 -14.50 13.58
CA THR A 125 26.12 -14.12 13.54
C THR A 125 27.01 -15.34 13.74
N GLY A 126 28.28 -15.25 13.31
CA GLY A 126 29.23 -16.36 13.37
C GLY A 126 29.13 -17.35 12.19
N ILE A 127 28.43 -16.95 11.12
CA ILE A 127 28.37 -17.68 9.85
C ILE A 127 29.54 -17.22 8.97
N ASN A 128 30.27 -18.17 8.37
CA ASN A 128 31.32 -17.92 7.40
C ASN A 128 30.87 -18.32 5.99
N SER A 129 31.48 -17.80 4.96
CA SER A 129 31.16 -18.14 3.57
C SER A 129 31.29 -19.66 3.28
N SER A 130 32.16 -20.37 4.02
CA SER A 130 32.28 -21.83 3.94
C SER A 130 31.07 -22.60 4.44
N ASP A 131 30.23 -21.98 5.28
CA ASP A 131 29.00 -22.57 5.81
C ASP A 131 27.82 -22.45 4.84
N ILE A 132 28.03 -21.70 3.74
CA ILE A 132 26.98 -21.32 2.78
C ILE A 132 27.17 -22.11 1.47
N VAL A 133 26.13 -22.80 1.05
CA VAL A 133 26.09 -23.51 -0.24
C VAL A 133 25.00 -22.87 -1.11
N LYS A 134 25.35 -22.38 -2.28
CA LYS A 134 24.39 -21.95 -3.30
C LYS A 134 23.82 -23.19 -3.99
N ALA A 135 22.55 -23.47 -3.76
CA ALA A 135 21.85 -24.62 -4.31
C ALA A 135 21.26 -24.33 -5.70
N ALA A 136 20.81 -23.10 -5.96
CA ALA A 136 20.24 -22.67 -7.23
C ALA A 136 20.33 -21.15 -7.38
N SER A 137 20.12 -20.65 -8.60
CA SER A 137 19.96 -19.22 -8.90
C SER A 137 18.69 -18.98 -9.70
N GLY A 138 18.18 -17.74 -9.69
CA GLY A 138 16.98 -17.35 -10.42
C GLY A 138 15.68 -17.94 -9.87
N VAL A 139 15.67 -18.33 -8.60
CA VAL A 139 14.46 -18.78 -7.92
C VAL A 139 13.50 -17.60 -7.71
N ALA A 140 12.23 -17.80 -7.99
CA ALA A 140 11.21 -16.78 -7.80
C ALA A 140 11.15 -16.35 -6.32
N ILE A 141 11.18 -15.04 -6.10
CA ILE A 141 11.09 -14.44 -4.77
C ILE A 141 9.60 -14.22 -4.46
N ASN A 142 9.13 -14.76 -3.34
CA ASN A 142 7.79 -14.48 -2.84
C ASN A 142 7.75 -13.05 -2.25
N THR A 143 7.10 -12.12 -2.95
CA THR A 143 6.99 -10.72 -2.56
C THR A 143 5.50 -10.36 -2.40
N PRO A 144 4.90 -10.62 -1.24
CA PRO A 144 3.48 -10.34 -1.03
C PRO A 144 3.22 -8.82 -1.02
N ILE A 145 2.03 -8.44 -1.50
CA ILE A 145 1.49 -7.11 -1.28
C ILE A 145 0.83 -7.10 0.11
N VAL A 146 1.27 -6.18 0.95
CA VAL A 146 0.87 -6.07 2.36
C VAL A 146 0.40 -4.64 2.63
N LYS A 147 -0.54 -4.46 3.54
CA LYS A 147 -0.96 -3.14 4.00
C LYS A 147 -0.05 -2.66 5.14
N SER A 148 0.15 -1.35 5.23
CA SER A 148 0.99 -0.75 6.28
C SER A 148 0.54 -1.15 7.69
N ASN A 149 -0.77 -1.19 7.95
CA ASN A 149 -1.30 -1.58 9.26
C ASN A 149 -1.01 -3.04 9.64
N GLU A 150 -0.85 -3.94 8.68
CA GLU A 150 -0.46 -5.34 8.95
C GLU A 150 1.00 -5.40 9.43
N VAL A 151 1.89 -4.62 8.81
CA VAL A 151 3.29 -4.51 9.25
C VAL A 151 3.38 -3.88 10.63
N LEU A 152 2.60 -2.82 10.89
CA LEU A 152 2.56 -2.13 12.18
C LEU A 152 2.01 -3.01 13.30
N ALA A 153 1.05 -3.87 13.01
CA ALA A 153 0.44 -4.78 13.99
C ALA A 153 1.39 -5.91 14.43
N ASP A 154 2.23 -6.41 13.52
CA ASP A 154 3.18 -7.50 13.81
C ASP A 154 4.53 -7.29 13.10
N PRO A 155 5.29 -6.26 13.48
CA PRO A 155 6.55 -5.91 12.81
C PRO A 155 7.60 -7.03 12.87
N LYS A 156 7.56 -7.88 13.90
CA LYS A 156 8.50 -9.00 14.05
C LYS A 156 8.32 -10.06 12.96
N SER A 157 7.11 -10.25 12.49
CA SER A 157 6.81 -11.22 11.43
C SER A 157 7.32 -10.79 10.06
N PHE A 158 7.38 -9.48 9.82
CA PHE A 158 7.83 -8.92 8.54
C PHE A 158 9.31 -8.58 8.50
N GLU A 159 9.98 -8.49 9.66
CA GLU A 159 11.41 -8.17 9.74
C GLU A 159 12.26 -9.07 8.84
N SER A 160 13.17 -8.47 8.07
CA SER A 160 14.06 -9.15 7.11
C SER A 160 13.30 -9.85 5.96
N THR A 161 12.05 -9.51 5.69
CA THR A 161 11.31 -10.00 4.51
C THR A 161 11.17 -8.93 3.45
N LEU A 162 11.10 -9.34 2.19
CA LEU A 162 10.79 -8.49 1.06
C LEU A 162 9.29 -8.45 0.86
N ILE A 163 8.70 -7.27 0.96
CA ILE A 163 7.27 -7.04 0.74
C ILE A 163 7.05 -5.87 -0.22
N SER A 164 5.83 -5.75 -0.74
CA SER A 164 5.36 -4.58 -1.47
C SER A 164 4.22 -3.91 -0.74
N ILE A 165 4.23 -2.57 -0.69
CA ILE A 165 3.10 -1.74 -0.27
C ILE A 165 2.61 -0.98 -1.49
N ALA A 166 1.32 -1.09 -1.79
CA ALA A 166 0.74 -0.56 -3.01
C ALA A 166 0.02 0.77 -2.79
N LYS A 167 0.01 1.63 -3.83
CA LYS A 167 -0.73 2.90 -3.86
C LYS A 167 -0.41 3.83 -2.71
N VAL A 168 0.88 4.04 -2.50
CA VAL A 168 1.44 4.79 -1.38
C VAL A 168 1.66 6.25 -1.76
N GLY A 169 1.22 7.16 -0.92
CA GLY A 169 1.58 8.58 -0.92
C GLY A 169 2.42 8.94 0.30
N PHE A 170 2.77 10.22 0.43
CA PHE A 170 3.50 10.77 1.59
C PHE A 170 2.53 11.49 2.54
N ASP A 171 2.66 11.24 3.85
CA ASP A 171 1.82 11.84 4.88
C ASP A 171 2.68 12.34 6.07
N PRO A 172 2.80 13.66 6.28
CA PRO A 172 2.21 14.73 5.46
C PRO A 172 2.79 14.80 4.04
N SER A 173 2.02 15.39 3.11
CA SER A 173 2.52 15.63 1.75
C SER A 173 3.77 16.51 1.78
N LEU A 174 4.79 16.12 1.02
CA LEU A 174 6.08 16.78 1.02
C LEU A 174 6.14 17.94 0.00
N PRO A 175 7.01 18.94 0.23
CA PRO A 175 7.22 20.04 -0.71
C PRO A 175 7.64 19.53 -2.10
N PRO A 176 7.26 20.25 -3.17
CA PRO A 176 7.75 19.96 -4.51
C PRO A 176 9.29 19.95 -4.57
N GLY A 177 9.86 18.98 -5.28
CA GLY A 177 11.31 18.82 -5.39
C GLY A 177 11.95 18.04 -4.25
N SER A 178 11.19 17.55 -3.27
CA SER A 178 11.69 16.61 -2.27
C SER A 178 12.21 15.33 -2.93
N THR A 179 13.26 14.75 -2.34
CA THR A 179 13.93 13.54 -2.83
C THR A 179 13.81 12.40 -1.84
N TYR A 180 14.25 11.21 -2.26
CA TYR A 180 14.16 9.99 -1.44
C TYR A 180 15.08 10.01 -0.21
N ALA A 181 16.23 10.68 -0.24
CA ALA A 181 17.24 10.63 0.83
C ALA A 181 16.66 10.86 2.22
N GLY A 182 17.00 9.99 3.16
CA GLY A 182 16.55 10.02 4.56
C GLY A 182 15.22 9.28 4.78
N ASP A 183 14.60 9.56 5.91
CA ASP A 183 13.35 8.96 6.33
C ASP A 183 12.16 9.77 5.82
N ARG A 184 11.18 9.09 5.22
CA ARG A 184 9.92 9.67 4.75
C ARG A 184 8.75 8.87 5.28
N LEU A 185 7.77 9.53 5.88
CA LEU A 185 6.52 8.87 6.24
C LEU A 185 5.68 8.65 5.00
N ILE A 186 5.31 7.39 4.79
CA ILE A 186 4.46 6.93 3.69
C ILE A 186 3.17 6.35 4.24
N ASN A 187 2.09 6.48 3.46
CA ASN A 187 0.76 6.03 3.84
C ASN A 187 0.04 5.43 2.63
N ASP A 188 -0.50 4.23 2.79
CA ASP A 188 -1.33 3.52 1.79
C ASP A 188 -2.84 3.63 2.08
N GLY A 189 -3.23 4.51 3.02
CA GLY A 189 -4.59 4.67 3.52
C GLY A 189 -4.92 3.85 4.77
N PHE A 190 -3.96 3.04 5.28
CA PHE A 190 -4.17 2.17 6.43
C PHE A 190 -3.27 2.51 7.63
N GLY A 191 -2.19 3.25 7.42
CA GLY A 191 -1.30 3.67 8.50
C GLY A 191 0.01 4.23 7.96
N ASN A 192 0.78 4.90 8.83
CA ASN A 192 2.06 5.47 8.46
C ASN A 192 3.18 4.45 8.69
N LEU A 193 4.04 4.30 7.69
CA LEU A 193 5.26 3.50 7.74
C LEU A 193 6.43 4.38 7.31
N THR A 194 7.63 4.12 7.81
CA THR A 194 8.82 4.85 7.36
C THR A 194 9.41 4.22 6.10
N LEU A 195 9.53 4.99 5.02
CA LEU A 195 10.36 4.68 3.87
C LEU A 195 11.76 5.21 4.14
N HIS A 196 12.75 4.33 4.21
CA HIS A 196 14.14 4.71 4.46
C HIS A 196 14.97 4.66 3.18
N THR A 197 15.77 5.71 2.97
CA THR A 197 16.73 5.76 1.86
C THR A 197 18.04 6.35 2.32
N GLU A 198 19.11 5.57 2.24
CA GLU A 198 20.47 6.01 2.51
C GLU A 198 20.87 7.14 1.55
N ALA A 199 21.60 8.12 2.04
CA ALA A 199 22.03 9.26 1.21
C ALA A 199 22.91 8.84 0.02
N GLY A 200 23.61 7.72 0.13
CA GLY A 200 24.45 7.13 -0.91
C GLY A 200 23.72 6.20 -1.88
N ALA A 201 22.43 5.97 -1.70
CA ALA A 201 21.68 5.10 -2.59
C ALA A 201 21.56 5.69 -4.00
N SER A 202 21.62 4.85 -5.01
CA SER A 202 21.62 5.26 -6.44
C SER A 202 20.41 6.08 -6.86
N PHE A 203 19.30 5.98 -6.12
CA PHE A 203 18.06 6.70 -6.35
C PHE A 203 17.77 7.80 -5.31
N ALA A 204 18.66 8.01 -4.33
CA ALA A 204 18.44 8.93 -3.21
C ALA A 204 18.06 10.36 -3.63
N ASN A 205 18.65 10.85 -4.72
CA ASN A 205 18.45 12.21 -5.25
C ASN A 205 17.33 12.31 -6.28
N LYS A 206 16.61 11.22 -6.57
CA LYS A 206 15.46 11.26 -7.48
C LYS A 206 14.28 11.97 -6.82
N PRO A 207 13.46 12.69 -7.61
CA PRO A 207 12.28 13.35 -7.08
C PRO A 207 11.24 12.32 -6.61
N LEU A 208 10.55 12.65 -5.52
CA LEU A 208 9.47 11.83 -5.00
C LEU A 208 8.24 11.90 -5.91
N PRO A 209 7.60 10.78 -6.25
CA PRO A 209 6.34 10.76 -7.00
C PRO A 209 5.17 11.14 -6.08
N PHE A 210 4.06 11.51 -6.68
CA PHE A 210 2.81 11.71 -5.94
C PHE A 210 2.24 10.39 -5.41
N LEU A 211 2.33 9.33 -6.20
CA LEU A 211 1.81 8.00 -5.88
C LEU A 211 2.69 6.91 -6.49
N ALA A 212 3.06 5.92 -5.71
CA ALA A 212 3.86 4.79 -6.17
C ALA A 212 3.53 3.50 -5.41
N ASN A 213 3.98 2.36 -5.94
CA ASN A 213 4.15 1.14 -5.17
C ASN A 213 5.61 1.04 -4.75
N TYR A 214 5.85 0.64 -3.52
CA TYR A 214 7.19 0.44 -2.98
C TYR A 214 7.39 -1.01 -2.59
N THR A 215 8.43 -1.62 -3.13
CA THR A 215 8.94 -2.93 -2.69
C THR A 215 10.18 -2.68 -1.84
N GLY A 216 10.36 -3.43 -0.77
CA GLY A 216 11.54 -3.26 0.08
C GLY A 216 11.61 -4.29 1.19
N VAL A 217 12.75 -4.31 1.86
CA VAL A 217 12.97 -5.13 3.06
C VAL A 217 12.47 -4.36 4.28
N ILE A 218 11.80 -5.05 5.18
CA ILE A 218 11.38 -4.47 6.47
C ILE A 218 12.50 -4.63 7.49
N PHE A 219 12.85 -3.53 8.14
CA PHE A 219 13.72 -3.52 9.31
C PHE A 219 13.05 -2.83 10.50
N ASN A 220 13.30 -3.42 11.69
CA ASN A 220 12.88 -2.85 12.97
C ASN A 220 14.12 -2.27 13.66
N LYS A 221 14.61 -1.13 13.17
CA LYS A 221 15.84 -0.49 13.67
C LYS A 221 15.66 -0.03 15.12
N GLU A 222 16.73 -0.16 15.89
CA GLU A 222 16.76 0.36 17.26
C GLU A 222 16.58 1.89 17.25
N GLY A 223 15.71 2.38 18.12
CA GLY A 223 15.37 3.80 18.21
C GLY A 223 14.40 4.33 17.17
N ALA A 224 14.01 3.54 16.16
CA ALA A 224 12.95 3.91 15.24
C ALA A 224 11.57 3.77 15.91
N THR A 225 10.67 4.71 15.64
CA THR A 225 9.28 4.68 16.16
C THR A 225 8.43 3.64 15.43
N GLU A 226 8.66 3.48 14.13
CA GLU A 226 7.94 2.53 13.29
C GLU A 226 8.91 1.61 12.55
N PRO A 227 8.42 0.45 12.07
CA PRO A 227 9.16 -0.36 11.11
C PRO A 227 9.51 0.45 9.87
N GLN A 228 10.67 0.17 9.31
CA GLN A 228 11.17 0.86 8.11
C GLN A 228 11.10 -0.07 6.90
N LEU A 229 10.56 0.44 5.79
CA LEU A 229 10.62 -0.19 4.47
C LEU A 229 11.85 0.35 3.72
N TRP A 230 12.76 -0.54 3.34
CA TRP A 230 14.01 -0.21 2.65
C TRP A 230 13.97 -0.74 1.21
N PRO A 231 13.62 0.07 0.21
CA PRO A 231 13.79 -0.31 -1.20
C PRO A 231 15.26 -0.63 -1.45
N ARG A 232 15.55 -1.70 -2.17
CA ARG A 232 16.93 -2.14 -2.39
C ARG A 232 17.57 -1.37 -3.53
N VAL A 233 16.80 -1.18 -4.59
CA VAL A 233 17.21 -0.55 -5.86
C VAL A 233 16.08 0.32 -6.40
N ASP A 234 16.37 1.13 -7.39
CA ASP A 234 15.37 1.98 -8.08
C ASP A 234 14.19 1.18 -8.68
N ALA A 235 14.47 -0.03 -9.16
CA ALA A 235 13.44 -0.92 -9.73
C ALA A 235 12.39 -1.41 -8.70
N ASP A 236 12.69 -1.27 -7.41
CA ASP A 236 11.73 -1.57 -6.32
C ASP A 236 10.64 -0.50 -6.19
N ILE A 237 10.74 0.61 -6.95
CA ILE A 237 9.82 1.73 -6.94
C ILE A 237 9.05 1.76 -8.26
N THR A 238 7.75 1.47 -8.20
CA THR A 238 6.88 1.57 -9.38
C THR A 238 6.04 2.83 -9.29
N ILE A 239 6.38 3.84 -10.06
CA ILE A 239 5.66 5.12 -10.08
C ILE A 239 4.29 4.93 -10.74
N LEU A 240 3.21 5.27 -10.03
CA LEU A 240 1.84 5.26 -10.53
C LEU A 240 1.42 6.65 -11.02
N SER A 241 1.88 7.70 -10.32
CA SER A 241 1.69 9.09 -10.73
C SER A 241 2.87 9.93 -10.25
N ALA A 242 3.53 10.61 -11.17
CA ALA A 242 4.66 11.48 -10.82
C ALA A 242 4.19 12.78 -10.14
N THR A 243 3.01 13.28 -10.50
CA THR A 243 2.49 14.56 -10.02
C THR A 243 1.09 14.39 -9.41
N ALA A 244 0.74 15.27 -8.48
CA ALA A 244 -0.61 15.33 -7.95
C ALA A 244 -1.63 15.56 -9.07
N PRO A 245 -2.81 14.94 -9.02
CA PRO A 245 -3.87 15.20 -9.98
C PRO A 245 -4.25 16.69 -9.94
N LYS A 246 -4.49 17.25 -11.10
CA LYS A 246 -5.05 18.62 -11.18
C LYS A 246 -6.47 18.58 -10.68
N ILE A 247 -6.70 19.16 -9.51
CA ILE A 247 -8.06 19.32 -8.98
C ILE A 247 -8.73 20.44 -9.76
N ALA A 248 -9.89 20.16 -10.36
CA ALA A 248 -10.70 21.18 -11.01
C ALA A 248 -11.05 22.30 -10.00
N ALA A 249 -10.98 23.55 -10.43
CA ALA A 249 -11.28 24.68 -9.54
C ALA A 249 -12.72 24.67 -9.03
N ILE A 250 -13.61 24.02 -9.78
CA ILE A 250 -15.03 23.87 -9.50
C ILE A 250 -15.42 22.41 -9.74
N VAL A 251 -16.20 21.84 -8.83
CA VAL A 251 -16.74 20.49 -8.94
C VAL A 251 -18.28 20.59 -8.88
N VAL A 252 -18.94 19.91 -9.80
CA VAL A 252 -20.40 19.73 -9.75
C VAL A 252 -20.70 18.73 -8.62
N THR A 253 -21.49 19.14 -7.64
CA THR A 253 -21.82 18.33 -6.46
C THR A 253 -23.29 17.92 -6.40
N GLY A 254 -24.14 18.57 -7.18
CA GLY A 254 -25.56 18.26 -7.27
C GLY A 254 -26.26 19.08 -8.34
N TYR A 255 -27.49 18.70 -8.62
CA TYR A 255 -28.36 19.44 -9.52
C TYR A 255 -29.83 19.17 -9.18
N LEU A 256 -30.66 20.15 -9.50
CA LEU A 256 -32.10 19.99 -9.55
C LEU A 256 -32.54 20.44 -10.96
N ILE A 257 -33.00 19.50 -11.75
CA ILE A 257 -33.47 19.69 -13.11
C ILE A 257 -34.84 19.00 -13.27
N ASP A 258 -35.72 19.57 -14.06
CA ASP A 258 -37.02 19.02 -14.37
C ASP A 258 -37.85 18.61 -13.12
N PRO A 259 -38.00 19.48 -12.11
CA PRO A 259 -38.81 19.16 -10.94
C PRO A 259 -40.29 18.99 -11.30
N THR A 260 -40.99 18.14 -10.55
CA THR A 260 -42.39 17.83 -10.81
C THR A 260 -43.28 19.06 -10.72
N GLY A 261 -44.13 19.28 -11.70
CA GLY A 261 -45.09 20.42 -11.79
C GLY A 261 -44.52 21.57 -12.61
N SER A 262 -44.86 22.82 -12.25
CA SER A 262 -44.27 23.99 -12.91
C SER A 262 -42.85 24.22 -12.43
N ASP A 263 -41.89 23.99 -13.29
CA ASP A 263 -40.46 24.01 -12.99
C ASP A 263 -39.78 25.33 -13.32
N ALA A 264 -40.49 26.26 -13.93
CA ALA A 264 -39.97 27.54 -14.38
C ALA A 264 -39.20 28.27 -13.25
N ASN A 265 -37.89 28.48 -13.48
CA ASN A 265 -36.96 29.17 -12.58
C ASN A 265 -36.61 28.41 -11.26
N TYR A 266 -36.92 27.12 -11.14
CA TYR A 266 -36.55 26.32 -9.98
C TYR A 266 -35.33 25.44 -10.22
N GLU A 267 -34.87 25.31 -11.44
CA GLU A 267 -33.73 24.50 -11.80
C GLU A 267 -32.39 25.16 -11.39
N TYR A 268 -31.47 24.38 -10.87
CA TYR A 268 -30.13 24.84 -10.51
C TYR A 268 -29.11 23.72 -10.51
N ILE A 269 -27.84 24.12 -10.60
CA ILE A 269 -26.66 23.27 -10.41
C ILE A 269 -25.95 23.71 -9.13
N GLN A 270 -25.66 22.79 -8.25
CA GLN A 270 -24.82 23.00 -7.07
C GLN A 270 -23.36 22.70 -7.41
N LEU A 271 -22.50 23.62 -7.03
CA LEU A 271 -21.07 23.60 -7.30
C LEU A 271 -20.28 23.77 -6.00
N LEU A 272 -19.09 23.16 -5.93
CA LEU A 272 -18.15 23.34 -4.84
C LEU A 272 -16.87 23.97 -5.38
N ALA A 273 -16.43 25.08 -4.78
CA ALA A 273 -15.14 25.68 -5.07
C ALA A 273 -14.01 24.93 -4.34
N THR A 274 -13.04 24.43 -5.08
CA THR A 274 -11.86 23.74 -4.54
C THR A 274 -10.69 24.68 -4.23
N LYS A 275 -10.79 25.93 -4.70
CA LYS A 275 -9.88 27.05 -4.43
C LYS A 275 -10.67 28.35 -4.40
N ASN A 276 -10.05 29.44 -3.91
CA ASN A 276 -10.64 30.76 -4.04
C ASN A 276 -10.71 31.17 -5.51
N ILE A 277 -11.85 31.66 -5.95
CA ILE A 277 -12.12 32.08 -7.32
C ILE A 277 -12.67 33.49 -7.32
N ASP A 278 -12.07 34.37 -8.11
CA ASP A 278 -12.63 35.62 -8.57
C ASP A 278 -13.02 35.44 -10.04
N PHE A 279 -14.29 35.43 -10.32
CA PHE A 279 -14.82 35.20 -11.68
C PHE A 279 -14.52 36.35 -12.64
N ALA A 280 -14.22 37.55 -12.15
CA ALA A 280 -13.76 38.64 -12.99
C ALA A 280 -12.33 38.40 -13.50
N ALA A 281 -11.47 37.83 -12.68
CA ALA A 281 -10.09 37.50 -13.05
C ALA A 281 -9.99 36.19 -13.84
N THR A 282 -10.84 35.21 -13.50
CA THR A 282 -10.88 33.90 -14.15
C THR A 282 -12.33 33.51 -14.42
N PRO A 283 -12.88 33.88 -15.56
CA PRO A 283 -14.27 33.57 -15.89
C PRO A 283 -14.46 32.09 -16.18
N TYR A 284 -15.63 31.60 -15.83
CA TYR A 284 -16.09 30.24 -16.12
C TYR A 284 -17.43 30.30 -16.84
N SER A 285 -17.80 29.21 -17.49
CA SER A 285 -19.14 29.03 -18.03
C SER A 285 -19.66 27.66 -17.60
N LEU A 286 -20.92 27.66 -17.16
CA LEU A 286 -21.69 26.44 -17.02
C LEU A 286 -22.49 26.24 -18.31
N VAL A 287 -22.34 25.07 -18.92
CA VAL A 287 -23.05 24.72 -20.15
C VAL A 287 -23.96 23.55 -19.84
N THR A 288 -25.22 23.67 -20.18
CA THR A 288 -26.21 22.60 -20.05
C THR A 288 -26.88 22.34 -21.39
N THR A 289 -27.27 21.10 -21.61
CA THR A 289 -28.06 20.74 -22.78
C THR A 289 -29.50 20.52 -22.35
N ASN A 290 -30.40 21.26 -22.94
CA ASN A 290 -31.84 21.00 -22.77
C ASN A 290 -32.23 19.79 -23.62
N ASN A 291 -32.66 18.73 -22.98
CA ASN A 291 -33.27 17.62 -23.66
C ASN A 291 -34.79 17.79 -23.73
N ALA A 292 -35.20 18.93 -24.32
CA ALA A 292 -36.58 19.26 -24.49
C ALA A 292 -37.33 18.18 -25.28
N GLY A 293 -38.13 17.40 -24.61
CA GLY A 293 -38.94 16.36 -25.21
C GLY A 293 -38.21 15.04 -25.43
N ALA A 294 -38.88 14.09 -26.02
CA ALA A 294 -38.52 12.68 -26.06
C ALA A 294 -37.30 12.26 -26.93
N ASN A 295 -36.46 13.18 -27.31
CA ASN A 295 -35.27 12.85 -28.10
C ASN A 295 -34.09 12.52 -27.19
N VAL A 296 -33.83 11.22 -27.00
CA VAL A 296 -32.61 10.76 -26.38
C VAL A 296 -31.44 11.21 -27.27
N PRO A 297 -30.39 11.89 -26.71
CA PRO A 297 -29.20 12.20 -27.47
C PRO A 297 -28.56 10.94 -28.00
N THR A 298 -28.41 10.81 -29.32
CA THR A 298 -27.73 9.68 -29.94
C THR A 298 -26.26 10.05 -30.15
N GLY A 299 -25.40 9.56 -29.29
CA GLY A 299 -23.95 9.75 -29.40
C GLY A 299 -23.43 11.11 -28.93
N PHE A 300 -22.13 11.29 -29.08
CA PHE A 300 -21.48 12.56 -28.81
C PHE A 300 -21.65 13.55 -29.99
N PRO A 301 -21.79 14.87 -29.73
CA PRO A 301 -21.77 15.86 -30.79
C PRO A 301 -20.49 15.78 -31.62
N THR A 302 -20.60 15.83 -32.94
CA THR A 302 -19.47 15.67 -33.87
C THR A 302 -18.47 16.81 -33.84
N ASP A 303 -18.90 18.01 -33.47
CA ASP A 303 -18.07 19.23 -33.47
C ASP A 303 -17.87 19.81 -32.05
N GLY A 304 -17.73 18.96 -31.07
CA GLY A 304 -17.79 19.40 -29.69
C GLY A 304 -19.24 19.49 -29.23
N TRP A 305 -19.41 19.64 -27.95
CA TRP A 305 -20.76 19.57 -27.41
C TRP A 305 -21.29 20.97 -27.15
N ALA A 306 -22.06 21.46 -27.85
CA ALA A 306 -22.83 22.67 -27.78
C ALA A 306 -22.92 23.33 -29.15
N ILE A 307 -23.36 22.57 -30.10
CA ILE A 307 -23.61 23.17 -31.38
C ILE A 307 -25.07 23.57 -31.44
N GLY A 308 -25.28 24.82 -31.33
CA GLY A 308 -26.40 25.55 -31.85
C GLY A 308 -27.80 24.96 -31.73
N GLY A 309 -28.75 25.72 -32.06
CA GLY A 309 -30.17 25.44 -31.88
C GLY A 309 -30.59 25.66 -30.43
N THR A 310 -31.83 25.64 -30.18
CA THR A 310 -32.47 25.97 -28.93
C THR A 310 -32.25 24.94 -27.81
N ARG A 311 -31.16 24.17 -27.84
CA ARG A 311 -30.94 23.03 -26.92
C ARG A 311 -29.75 23.14 -25.98
N THR A 312 -28.89 24.16 -26.18
CA THR A 312 -27.72 24.39 -25.34
C THR A 312 -27.84 25.73 -24.66
N TYR A 313 -27.66 25.72 -23.36
CA TYR A 313 -27.70 26.91 -22.53
C TYR A 313 -26.37 27.15 -21.88
N LYS A 314 -25.88 28.39 -21.93
CA LYS A 314 -24.61 28.79 -21.35
C LYS A 314 -24.83 29.87 -20.30
N PHE A 315 -24.30 29.60 -19.12
CA PHE A 315 -24.37 30.53 -17.98
C PHE A 315 -22.97 31.07 -17.73
N ASN A 316 -22.74 32.33 -18.05
CA ASN A 316 -21.41 32.94 -17.90
C ASN A 316 -21.22 33.44 -16.46
N LEU A 317 -20.21 32.92 -15.80
CA LEU A 317 -19.75 33.36 -14.48
C LEU A 317 -18.53 34.26 -14.69
N ALA A 318 -18.78 35.55 -14.90
CA ALA A 318 -17.75 36.56 -15.20
C ALA A 318 -17.62 37.63 -14.11
N THR A 319 -18.36 37.51 -13.00
CA THR A 319 -18.31 38.44 -11.88
C THR A 319 -18.62 37.72 -10.57
N GLY A 320 -18.15 38.29 -9.45
CA GLY A 320 -18.33 37.71 -8.11
C GLY A 320 -17.20 36.78 -7.71
N THR A 321 -17.22 36.37 -6.44
CA THR A 321 -16.19 35.55 -5.83
C THR A 321 -16.78 34.38 -5.07
N VAL A 322 -16.02 33.28 -4.98
CA VAL A 322 -16.30 32.16 -4.07
C VAL A 322 -15.00 31.73 -3.39
N LEU A 323 -15.09 31.27 -2.14
CA LEU A 323 -13.94 30.81 -1.37
C LEU A 323 -13.81 29.28 -1.46
N LYS A 324 -12.59 28.78 -1.28
CA LYS A 324 -12.33 27.34 -1.17
C LYS A 324 -13.21 26.69 -0.11
N GLY A 325 -13.83 25.56 -0.47
CA GLY A 325 -14.76 24.82 0.39
C GLY A 325 -16.19 25.37 0.42
N GLN A 326 -16.45 26.49 -0.25
CA GLN A 326 -17.77 27.08 -0.31
C GLN A 326 -18.61 26.42 -1.41
N TYR A 327 -19.83 26.05 -1.07
CA TYR A 327 -20.86 25.68 -2.04
C TYR A 327 -21.47 26.94 -2.64
N PHE A 328 -21.80 26.87 -3.92
CA PHE A 328 -22.51 27.91 -4.61
C PHE A 328 -23.41 27.31 -5.70
N TYR A 329 -24.34 28.09 -6.15
CA TYR A 329 -25.41 27.63 -7.03
C TYR A 329 -25.49 28.49 -8.26
N VAL A 330 -25.75 27.86 -9.39
CA VAL A 330 -26.03 28.52 -10.67
C VAL A 330 -27.40 28.09 -11.14
N GLY A 331 -28.28 29.04 -11.34
CA GLY A 331 -29.64 28.76 -11.77
C GLY A 331 -30.47 30.01 -11.84
N ALA A 332 -31.78 29.88 -12.02
CA ALA A 332 -32.72 30.95 -12.03
C ALA A 332 -32.97 31.53 -10.61
N ASN A 333 -33.96 32.32 -10.42
CA ASN A 333 -34.18 33.08 -9.19
C ASN A 333 -35.00 32.35 -8.10
N LYS A 334 -35.41 31.13 -8.36
CA LYS A 334 -36.14 30.30 -7.38
C LYS A 334 -35.18 29.31 -6.77
N ASN A 335 -34.94 29.43 -5.48
CA ASN A 335 -33.92 28.67 -4.77
C ASN A 335 -34.52 27.58 -3.87
N ILE A 336 -35.81 27.36 -3.93
CA ILE A 336 -36.48 26.24 -3.28
C ILE A 336 -37.56 25.68 -4.19
N TRP A 337 -37.94 24.46 -3.98
CA TRP A 337 -39.02 23.80 -4.68
C TRP A 337 -40.09 23.29 -3.70
N GLY A 338 -41.32 23.76 -3.91
CA GLY A 338 -42.47 23.32 -3.15
C GLY A 338 -42.53 23.80 -1.70
N ALA A 339 -43.72 23.69 -1.10
CA ALA A 339 -43.93 24.01 0.31
C ALA A 339 -43.18 23.01 1.19
N GLY A 340 -42.47 23.49 2.22
CA GLY A 340 -41.71 22.66 3.14
C GLY A 340 -40.29 22.29 2.65
N SER A 341 -39.87 22.73 1.48
CA SER A 341 -38.49 22.58 1.03
C SER A 341 -37.55 23.49 1.82
N THR A 342 -36.27 23.08 1.92
CA THR A 342 -35.23 23.90 2.55
C THR A 342 -34.97 25.14 1.71
N ASP A 343 -35.05 26.30 2.32
CA ASP A 343 -34.69 27.57 1.68
C ASP A 343 -33.17 27.70 1.60
N ILE A 344 -32.62 27.76 0.38
CA ILE A 344 -31.19 27.95 0.11
C ILE A 344 -30.85 29.37 -0.37
N SER A 345 -31.77 30.31 -0.23
CA SER A 345 -31.62 31.70 -0.69
C SER A 345 -30.46 32.43 0.02
N SER A 346 -30.11 32.02 1.24
CA SER A 346 -28.95 32.52 1.96
C SER A 346 -27.58 32.00 1.44
N SER A 347 -27.60 30.97 0.62
CA SER A 347 -26.39 30.43 0.01
C SER A 347 -25.89 31.34 -1.12
N ARG A 348 -24.62 31.18 -1.48
CA ARG A 348 -24.05 31.89 -2.62
C ARG A 348 -24.75 31.48 -3.90
N TRP A 349 -25.51 32.39 -4.48
CA TRP A 349 -26.35 32.15 -5.64
C TRP A 349 -25.97 33.07 -6.80
N PHE A 350 -25.74 32.49 -7.97
CA PHE A 350 -25.53 33.20 -9.21
C PHE A 350 -26.76 33.00 -10.10
N SER A 351 -27.72 33.94 -9.98
CA SER A 351 -28.88 33.95 -10.87
C SER A 351 -28.44 34.45 -12.23
N LYS A 352 -28.54 33.63 -13.25
CA LYS A 352 -28.16 33.95 -14.60
C LYS A 352 -29.22 33.47 -15.58
N MET A 353 -29.53 34.34 -16.50
CA MET A 353 -30.22 33.92 -17.73
C MET A 353 -29.19 33.29 -18.66
N TYR A 354 -29.60 32.23 -19.32
CA TYR A 354 -28.78 31.66 -20.39
C TYR A 354 -28.66 32.62 -21.57
N ALA A 355 -27.58 32.54 -22.31
CA ALA A 355 -27.42 33.29 -23.56
C ALA A 355 -28.37 32.68 -24.59
N THR A 356 -29.13 33.54 -25.26
CA THR A 356 -30.03 33.16 -26.34
C THR A 356 -29.43 33.23 -27.72
N VAL A 357 -28.12 33.49 -27.80
CA VAL A 357 -27.41 33.61 -29.07
C VAL A 357 -27.24 32.23 -29.67
N SER A 358 -27.54 32.11 -30.95
CA SER A 358 -27.31 30.87 -31.72
C SER A 358 -25.87 30.46 -31.67
N GLY A 359 -25.62 29.23 -31.17
CA GLY A 359 -24.28 28.69 -30.99
C GLY A 359 -23.70 28.77 -29.57
N ASP A 360 -24.37 29.42 -28.67
CA ASP A 360 -24.00 29.41 -27.23
C ASP A 360 -24.65 28.27 -26.50
#